data_be880bc47e0baa73465b6ce18d6579e9
#
_entry.id   be880bc47e0baa73465b6ce18d6579e9
#
_cell.length_a   1.000
_cell.length_b   1.000
_cell.length_c   1.000
_cell.angle_alpha   90.00
_cell.angle_beta   90.00
_cell.angle_gamma   90.00
#
_symmetry.space_group_name_H-M   'P 1'
#
loop_
_entity.id
_entity.type
_entity.pdbx_description
1 polymer ?
#
loop_
_entity_poly.entity_id
_entity_poly.type
_entity_poly.pdbx_seq_one_letter_code
_entity_poly.pdbx_strand_id
1 'polypeptide(L)'
;MCWVMLLGMLQGRRRWWWPAILGVSVLLLASIGLVVMLRPAVPAATPITIPTMSATPSPTPSPTPIAYQWTDWEDLGGGYASAPSVASWSVNRLDVFAQAAGQTMLHQAYDGNAWYPPDDLGPAIMGAPSAVAWGPDRLDIFVRGTDNQLWTKVWAGGAWLGYVPLGGYLTSNPSVASWAENRLDVFVKGGDNALYHRSWNGAGWSEFERLGGNLEGAPAAVSRGPNLIDVFFRGRDNHLYQMSYDGSTWQRPDDLGGGLHSDVAVSTWGLRRLDLFREGDNNTLQHKSWNGRSWTRWETIGGAIDDTPAAVSWGENRIDVLALGTNGHLLHKHFCTSEELCV
;
A
#
# COMPACT_ATOMS: atom_id res chain seq x y z
N MET A 1 -3.33 -4.62 -64.30
CA MET A 1 -1.97 -5.13 -64.54
C MET A 1 -1.47 -5.58 -63.16
N CYS A 2 -1.69 -6.84 -62.81
CA CYS A 2 -0.85 -8.03 -62.98
C CYS A 2 0.56 -7.78 -62.42
N TRP A 3 0.98 -8.45 -61.42
CA TRP A 3 1.38 -9.86 -61.19
C TRP A 3 1.55 -10.08 -59.68
N VAL A 4 1.04 -11.02 -58.90
CA VAL A 4 0.95 -12.47 -58.83
C VAL A 4 2.29 -13.20 -58.66
N MET A 5 2.30 -14.01 -57.56
CA MET A 5 3.04 -15.26 -57.28
C MET A 5 4.47 -15.11 -56.73
N LEU A 6 5.02 -15.98 -55.85
CA LEU A 6 4.74 -17.38 -55.50
C LEU A 6 5.45 -17.79 -54.20
N LEU A 7 4.80 -18.61 -53.43
CA LEU A 7 5.22 -19.77 -52.62
C LEU A 7 6.70 -19.99 -52.20
N GLY A 8 6.88 -20.37 -50.96
CA GLY A 8 8.01 -21.11 -50.44
C GLY A 8 7.72 -21.72 -49.05
N MET A 9 7.07 -22.88 -49.03
CA MET A 9 7.01 -23.77 -47.88
C MET A 9 8.41 -24.30 -47.56
N LEU A 10 8.78 -24.32 -46.29
CA LEU A 10 9.63 -25.39 -45.74
C LEU A 10 9.29 -25.61 -44.25
N GLN A 11 8.79 -26.79 -44.02
CA GLN A 11 8.59 -27.41 -42.70
C GLN A 11 9.93 -27.67 -42.04
N GLY A 12 10.05 -27.35 -40.76
CA GLY A 12 11.16 -27.74 -39.91
C GLY A 12 10.66 -28.14 -38.52
N ARG A 13 10.21 -29.38 -38.41
CA ARG A 13 9.96 -30.01 -37.10
C ARG A 13 11.30 -30.18 -36.40
N ARG A 14 11.47 -29.53 -35.21
CA ARG A 14 12.48 -29.96 -34.27
C ARG A 14 11.80 -30.55 -33.03
N ARG A 15 11.89 -31.87 -32.91
CA ARG A 15 11.62 -32.67 -31.71
C ARG A 15 12.72 -32.36 -30.69
N TRP A 16 12.34 -31.98 -29.50
CA TRP A 16 13.23 -31.94 -28.35
C TRP A 16 13.02 -33.23 -27.54
N TRP A 17 14.09 -33.96 -27.37
CA TRP A 17 14.22 -35.17 -26.59
C TRP A 17 14.42 -34.80 -25.13
N TRP A 18 13.67 -35.45 -24.26
CA TRP A 18 13.93 -35.47 -22.83
C TRP A 18 14.80 -36.69 -22.53
N PRO A 19 15.93 -36.57 -21.75
CA PRO A 19 16.56 -37.74 -21.17
C PRO A 19 15.90 -38.08 -19.84
N ALA A 20 15.38 -39.30 -19.75
CA ALA A 20 14.98 -39.94 -18.51
C ALA A 20 16.23 -40.26 -17.69
N ILE A 21 16.31 -39.76 -16.46
CA ILE A 21 17.33 -40.15 -15.49
C ILE A 21 16.73 -41.30 -14.66
N LEU A 22 17.26 -42.48 -14.88
CA LEU A 22 17.01 -43.69 -14.06
C LEU A 22 17.73 -43.53 -12.72
N GLY A 23 16.98 -43.55 -11.63
CA GLY A 23 17.48 -43.64 -10.27
C GLY A 23 18.04 -45.02 -9.96
N VAL A 24 19.31 -45.08 -9.58
CA VAL A 24 19.93 -46.26 -9.01
C VAL A 24 19.77 -46.24 -7.50
N SER A 25 18.96 -47.14 -6.98
CA SER A 25 18.84 -47.39 -5.54
C SER A 25 19.98 -48.28 -5.07
N VAL A 26 20.91 -47.76 -4.26
CA VAL A 26 21.91 -48.56 -3.57
C VAL A 26 21.39 -48.96 -2.20
N LEU A 27 21.12 -50.25 -2.03
CA LEU A 27 20.81 -50.88 -0.74
C LEU A 27 22.14 -51.14 0.01
N LEU A 28 22.40 -50.44 1.08
CA LEU A 28 23.44 -50.71 2.05
C LEU A 28 22.88 -51.58 3.18
N LEU A 29 23.29 -52.84 3.17
CA LEU A 29 23.08 -53.77 4.27
C LEU A 29 24.15 -53.47 5.36
N ALA A 30 23.73 -52.97 6.50
CA ALA A 30 24.58 -52.81 7.68
C ALA A 30 24.53 -54.11 8.51
N SER A 31 25.63 -54.82 8.56
CA SER A 31 25.84 -55.95 9.46
C SER A 31 26.15 -55.45 10.90
N ILE A 32 25.30 -55.84 11.83
CA ILE A 32 25.44 -55.58 13.26
C ILE A 32 26.42 -56.59 13.84
N GLY A 33 27.66 -56.14 14.13
CA GLY A 33 28.64 -56.89 14.91
C GLY A 33 28.47 -56.60 16.41
N LEU A 34 28.06 -57.59 17.16
CA LEU A 34 27.98 -57.51 18.62
C LEU A 34 29.37 -57.67 19.22
N VAL A 35 29.99 -56.60 19.71
CA VAL A 35 31.25 -56.63 20.46
C VAL A 35 30.89 -56.58 21.96
N VAL A 36 31.08 -57.67 22.66
CA VAL A 36 30.96 -57.72 24.13
C VAL A 36 32.28 -57.23 24.72
N MET A 37 32.28 -56.02 25.26
CA MET A 37 33.40 -55.47 26.05
C MET A 37 33.22 -55.80 27.52
N LEU A 38 34.11 -56.64 28.03
CA LEU A 38 34.30 -56.87 29.47
C LEU A 38 34.88 -55.58 30.11
N ARG A 39 34.15 -54.96 31.03
CA ARG A 39 34.58 -53.83 31.84
C ARG A 39 35.40 -54.31 33.03
N PRO A 40 36.58 -53.75 33.29
CA PRO A 40 37.27 -53.94 34.58
C PRO A 40 36.54 -53.13 35.68
N ALA A 41 36.46 -53.70 36.88
CA ALA A 41 35.84 -53.07 38.04
C ALA A 41 36.69 -51.86 38.49
N VAL A 42 36.05 -50.70 38.59
CA VAL A 42 36.62 -49.46 39.12
C VAL A 42 36.39 -49.43 40.62
N PRO A 43 37.41 -49.15 41.46
CA PRO A 43 37.24 -49.02 42.88
C PRO A 43 36.35 -47.79 43.23
N ALA A 44 35.49 -47.95 44.22
CA ALA A 44 34.58 -46.93 44.68
C ALA A 44 35.31 -45.67 45.20
N ALA A 45 35.07 -44.54 44.58
CA ALA A 45 35.57 -43.24 45.03
C ALA A 45 34.71 -42.74 46.16
N THR A 46 35.34 -42.25 47.21
CA THR A 46 34.73 -41.55 48.32
C THR A 46 33.98 -40.29 47.84
N PRO A 47 32.76 -40.00 48.35
CA PRO A 47 32.02 -38.83 47.91
C PRO A 47 32.68 -37.55 48.43
N ILE A 48 33.12 -36.70 47.51
CA ILE A 48 33.49 -35.31 47.82
C ILE A 48 32.21 -34.49 47.82
N THR A 49 31.83 -34.01 49.01
CA THR A 49 30.72 -33.03 49.13
C THR A 49 31.19 -31.68 48.59
N ILE A 50 30.75 -31.34 47.37
CA ILE A 50 30.89 -29.99 46.86
C ILE A 50 29.71 -29.15 47.37
N PRO A 51 29.95 -28.00 47.99
CA PRO A 51 28.85 -27.12 48.38
C PRO A 51 28.17 -26.59 47.11
N THR A 52 26.93 -26.94 46.90
CA THR A 52 26.10 -26.44 45.82
C THR A 52 25.76 -24.98 46.11
N MET A 53 26.49 -24.05 45.53
CA MET A 53 26.01 -22.67 45.47
C MET A 53 24.88 -22.62 44.43
N SER A 54 23.65 -22.61 44.90
CA SER A 54 22.48 -22.34 44.10
C SER A 54 22.55 -20.88 43.68
N ALA A 55 23.04 -20.62 42.48
CA ALA A 55 22.89 -19.30 41.86
C ALA A 55 21.40 -19.12 41.57
N THR A 56 20.75 -18.24 42.30
CA THR A 56 19.41 -17.76 41.94
C THR A 56 19.53 -17.13 40.56
N PRO A 57 18.78 -17.60 39.53
CA PRO A 57 18.82 -16.96 38.22
C PRO A 57 18.35 -15.51 38.40
N SER A 58 19.17 -14.57 37.97
CA SER A 58 18.78 -13.17 37.86
C SER A 58 17.53 -13.09 36.99
N PRO A 59 16.47 -12.40 37.42
CA PRO A 59 15.27 -12.29 36.57
C PRO A 59 15.68 -11.67 35.24
N THR A 60 15.44 -12.41 34.18
CA THR A 60 15.55 -11.86 32.81
C THR A 60 14.63 -10.64 32.73
N PRO A 61 15.12 -9.47 32.38
CA PRO A 61 14.25 -8.29 32.24
C PRO A 61 13.11 -8.65 31.32
N SER A 62 11.89 -8.48 31.79
CA SER A 62 10.70 -8.60 30.96
C SER A 62 10.84 -7.57 29.79
N PRO A 63 10.64 -7.96 28.55
CA PRO A 63 10.71 -7.00 27.47
C PRO A 63 9.74 -5.86 27.78
N THR A 64 10.24 -4.64 27.77
CA THR A 64 9.41 -3.45 27.90
C THR A 64 8.36 -3.50 26.80
N PRO A 65 7.06 -3.36 27.10
CA PRO A 65 6.03 -3.34 26.06
C PRO A 65 6.39 -2.24 25.05
N ILE A 66 6.45 -2.59 23.77
CA ILE A 66 6.63 -1.61 22.69
C ILE A 66 5.39 -0.72 22.73
N ALA A 67 5.58 0.54 23.06
CA ALA A 67 4.49 1.52 23.06
C ALA A 67 4.19 1.90 21.60
N TYR A 68 3.00 1.55 21.15
CA TYR A 68 2.44 2.02 19.88
C TYR A 68 1.92 3.43 20.08
N GLN A 69 2.39 4.39 19.30
CA GLN A 69 1.94 5.77 19.46
C GLN A 69 1.92 6.55 18.14
N TRP A 70 1.01 7.51 18.10
CA TRP A 70 1.00 8.56 17.10
C TRP A 70 1.87 9.71 17.56
N THR A 71 2.68 10.26 16.67
CA THR A 71 3.44 11.50 16.95
C THR A 71 2.49 12.69 17.08
N ASP A 72 3.02 13.83 17.50
CA ASP A 72 2.35 15.12 17.33
C ASP A 72 2.28 15.51 15.86
N TRP A 73 1.46 16.52 15.55
CA TRP A 73 1.38 17.07 14.21
C TRP A 73 2.58 17.94 13.88
N GLU A 74 3.18 17.71 12.73
CA GLU A 74 4.16 18.58 12.10
C GLU A 74 3.45 19.47 11.08
N ASP A 75 3.71 20.78 11.10
CA ASP A 75 3.17 21.76 10.15
C ASP A 75 4.17 21.96 9.00
N LEU A 76 3.78 21.57 7.80
CA LEU A 76 4.61 21.64 6.59
C LEU A 76 4.39 22.91 5.77
N GLY A 77 3.57 23.85 6.27
CA GLY A 77 3.26 25.10 5.62
C GLY A 77 2.00 25.07 4.77
N GLY A 78 1.66 26.23 4.22
CA GLY A 78 0.39 26.48 3.54
C GLY A 78 0.50 26.59 2.02
N GLY A 79 -0.64 26.96 1.41
CA GLY A 79 -0.79 27.14 -0.04
C GLY A 79 -1.56 26.04 -0.73
N TYR A 80 -2.07 25.08 0.04
CA TYR A 80 -2.85 23.94 -0.43
C TYR A 80 -4.35 24.23 -0.36
N ALA A 81 -5.10 23.68 -1.32
CA ALA A 81 -6.53 23.93 -1.49
C ALA A 81 -7.34 22.65 -1.77
N SER A 82 -6.74 21.49 -1.62
CA SER A 82 -7.42 20.18 -1.69
C SER A 82 -6.85 19.21 -0.68
N ALA A 83 -7.58 18.13 -0.42
CA ALA A 83 -7.04 16.94 0.20
C ALA A 83 -5.68 16.56 -0.41
N PRO A 84 -4.69 16.14 0.38
CA PRO A 84 -3.42 15.65 -0.13
C PRO A 84 -3.54 14.23 -0.69
N SER A 85 -2.51 13.81 -1.41
CA SER A 85 -2.19 12.43 -1.72
C SER A 85 -0.73 12.16 -1.40
N VAL A 86 -0.39 10.96 -0.99
CA VAL A 86 0.99 10.61 -0.61
C VAL A 86 1.38 9.27 -1.18
N ALA A 87 2.61 9.19 -1.67
CA ALA A 87 3.26 7.96 -2.11
C ALA A 87 4.64 7.81 -1.48
N SER A 88 5.13 6.59 -1.42
CA SER A 88 6.49 6.28 -0.97
C SER A 88 7.09 5.18 -1.85
N TRP A 89 8.29 5.38 -2.38
CA TRP A 89 9.01 4.35 -3.15
C TRP A 89 10.11 3.65 -2.36
N SER A 90 10.39 4.11 -1.16
CA SER A 90 11.42 3.53 -0.29
C SER A 90 11.23 3.92 1.17
N VAL A 91 11.95 3.24 2.04
CA VAL A 91 12.06 3.62 3.45
C VAL A 91 12.49 5.08 3.59
N ASN A 92 11.86 5.82 4.49
CA ASN A 92 12.12 7.23 4.77
C ASN A 92 11.96 8.18 3.55
N ARG A 93 11.15 7.80 2.56
CA ARG A 93 10.80 8.66 1.45
C ARG A 93 9.30 8.91 1.41
N LEU A 94 8.91 10.18 1.34
CA LEU A 94 7.51 10.58 1.11
C LEU A 94 7.47 11.59 -0.03
N ASP A 95 6.48 11.42 -0.89
CA ASP A 95 6.15 12.36 -1.96
C ASP A 95 4.67 12.72 -1.83
N VAL A 96 4.40 13.99 -1.51
CA VAL A 96 3.07 14.51 -1.22
C VAL A 96 2.61 15.41 -2.35
N PHE A 97 1.37 15.24 -2.75
CA PHE A 97 0.74 15.99 -3.84
C PHE A 97 -0.58 16.58 -3.38
N ALA A 98 -0.86 17.82 -3.73
CA ALA A 98 -2.14 18.45 -3.52
C ALA A 98 -2.37 19.58 -4.53
N GLN A 99 -3.62 20.02 -4.68
CA GLN A 99 -3.95 21.19 -5.48
C GLN A 99 -3.60 22.46 -4.70
N ALA A 100 -2.99 23.41 -5.39
CA ALA A 100 -2.82 24.79 -4.89
C ALA A 100 -4.09 25.63 -5.11
N ALA A 101 -4.18 26.78 -4.44
CA ALA A 101 -5.26 27.73 -4.64
C ALA A 101 -5.41 28.21 -6.11
N GLY A 102 -4.34 28.17 -6.92
CA GLY A 102 -4.34 28.43 -8.36
C GLY A 102 -4.77 27.28 -9.24
N GLN A 103 -5.27 26.19 -8.68
CA GLN A 103 -5.62 24.94 -9.34
C GLN A 103 -4.44 24.16 -9.94
N THR A 104 -3.21 24.58 -9.75
CA THR A 104 -2.02 23.81 -10.13
C THR A 104 -1.75 22.70 -9.13
N MET A 105 -1.00 21.69 -9.51
CA MET A 105 -0.59 20.59 -8.64
C MET A 105 0.76 20.94 -8.00
N LEU A 106 0.81 20.96 -6.67
CA LEU A 106 2.04 21.06 -5.90
C LEU A 106 2.54 19.67 -5.54
N HIS A 107 3.86 19.52 -5.50
CA HIS A 107 4.57 18.38 -5.01
C HIS A 107 5.54 18.80 -3.91
N GLN A 108 5.55 18.09 -2.80
CA GLN A 108 6.50 18.29 -1.72
C GLN A 108 7.09 16.96 -1.30
N ALA A 109 8.41 16.88 -1.21
CA ALA A 109 9.13 15.65 -0.95
C ALA A 109 9.84 15.66 0.41
N TYR A 110 9.90 14.49 1.06
CA TYR A 110 10.73 14.18 2.23
C TYR A 110 11.77 13.13 1.85
N ASP A 111 13.04 13.35 2.16
CA ASP A 111 14.16 12.49 1.78
C ASP A 111 14.70 11.59 2.91
N GLY A 112 14.00 11.58 4.03
CA GLY A 112 14.45 10.90 5.25
C GLY A 112 15.15 11.79 6.25
N ASN A 113 15.49 13.04 5.86
CA ASN A 113 16.14 14.01 6.73
C ASN A 113 15.36 15.34 6.81
N ALA A 114 14.80 15.77 5.69
CA ALA A 114 14.13 17.06 5.60
C ALA A 114 13.03 17.06 4.54
N TRP A 115 12.03 17.92 4.76
CA TRP A 115 11.06 18.31 3.76
C TRP A 115 11.64 19.35 2.82
N TYR A 116 11.52 19.14 1.51
CA TYR A 116 11.87 20.13 0.49
C TYR A 116 10.75 21.15 0.30
N PRO A 117 11.07 22.37 -0.18
CA PRO A 117 10.03 23.30 -0.61
C PRO A 117 9.14 22.70 -1.70
N PRO A 118 7.85 23.07 -1.76
CA PRO A 118 6.96 22.53 -2.77
C PRO A 118 7.32 23.03 -4.18
N ASP A 119 7.26 22.10 -5.14
CA ASP A 119 7.40 22.32 -6.59
C ASP A 119 6.02 22.46 -7.23
N ASP A 120 5.88 23.39 -8.19
CA ASP A 120 4.67 23.50 -9.03
C ASP A 120 4.81 22.61 -10.26
N LEU A 121 3.99 21.57 -10.33
CA LEU A 121 3.97 20.61 -11.44
C LEU A 121 3.01 21.02 -12.58
N GLY A 122 2.42 22.25 -12.54
CA GLY A 122 1.46 22.75 -13.55
C GLY A 122 0.30 21.79 -13.76
N PRO A 123 -0.37 21.81 -14.89
CA PRO A 123 -1.45 22.76 -15.12
C PRO A 123 -2.69 22.41 -14.31
N ALA A 124 -3.77 23.17 -14.54
CA ALA A 124 -5.01 23.08 -13.76
C ALA A 124 -5.59 21.67 -13.63
N ILE A 125 -5.75 21.22 -12.38
CA ILE A 125 -6.45 19.99 -12.01
C ILE A 125 -7.72 20.32 -11.23
N MET A 126 -8.62 19.36 -11.11
CA MET A 126 -9.85 19.50 -10.30
C MET A 126 -9.79 18.57 -9.09
N GLY A 127 -9.73 19.16 -7.90
CA GLY A 127 -9.72 18.42 -6.63
C GLY A 127 -8.41 17.73 -6.32
N ALA A 128 -8.46 16.70 -5.47
CA ALA A 128 -7.27 16.01 -4.99
C ALA A 128 -6.67 15.07 -6.06
N PRO A 129 -5.33 15.05 -6.20
CA PRO A 129 -4.64 14.01 -6.95
C PRO A 129 -4.68 12.66 -6.23
N SER A 130 -4.26 11.59 -6.91
CA SER A 130 -3.94 10.30 -6.31
C SER A 130 -2.60 9.81 -6.83
N ALA A 131 -1.68 9.47 -5.93
CA ALA A 131 -0.32 9.09 -6.26
C ALA A 131 0.01 7.69 -5.76
N VAL A 132 0.85 7.00 -6.50
CA VAL A 132 1.37 5.69 -6.14
C VAL A 132 2.81 5.53 -6.60
N ALA A 133 3.58 4.71 -5.89
CA ALA A 133 4.88 4.23 -6.30
C ALA A 133 4.82 2.70 -6.45
N TRP A 134 5.39 2.16 -7.53
CA TRP A 134 5.49 0.71 -7.72
C TRP A 134 6.94 0.23 -7.84
N GLY A 135 7.89 1.12 -7.68
CA GLY A 135 9.30 0.84 -7.67
C GLY A 135 10.14 2.05 -7.29
N PRO A 136 11.44 1.87 -7.04
CA PRO A 136 12.35 2.97 -6.76
C PRO A 136 12.38 4.00 -7.90
N ASP A 137 12.45 5.29 -7.56
CA ASP A 137 12.51 6.41 -8.50
C ASP A 137 11.34 6.43 -9.51
N ARG A 138 10.17 5.91 -9.08
CA ARG A 138 8.96 5.89 -9.88
C ARG A 138 7.75 6.38 -9.11
N LEU A 139 7.08 7.42 -9.65
CA LEU A 139 5.79 7.90 -9.18
C LEU A 139 4.83 8.00 -10.36
N ASP A 140 3.61 7.53 -10.14
CA ASP A 140 2.49 7.69 -11.05
C ASP A 140 1.40 8.47 -10.34
N ILE A 141 1.00 9.61 -10.91
CA ILE A 141 0.01 10.52 -10.35
C ILE A 141 -1.19 10.56 -11.29
N PHE A 142 -2.36 10.45 -10.70
CA PHE A 142 -3.64 10.51 -11.41
C PHE A 142 -4.44 11.70 -10.91
N VAL A 143 -5.04 12.41 -11.85
CA VAL A 143 -5.83 13.60 -11.55
C VAL A 143 -7.09 13.63 -12.40
N ARG A 144 -8.13 14.32 -11.93
CA ARG A 144 -9.24 14.73 -12.75
C ARG A 144 -8.89 16.07 -13.42
N GLY A 145 -8.89 16.11 -14.74
CA GLY A 145 -8.70 17.34 -15.51
C GLY A 145 -9.93 18.24 -15.44
N THR A 146 -9.78 19.47 -15.88
CA THR A 146 -10.89 20.43 -16.01
C THR A 146 -11.94 20.02 -17.04
N ASP A 147 -11.62 19.04 -17.88
CA ASP A 147 -12.51 18.37 -18.83
C ASP A 147 -13.25 17.16 -18.22
N ASN A 148 -13.08 16.91 -16.92
CA ASN A 148 -13.57 15.74 -16.19
C ASN A 148 -13.00 14.39 -16.67
N GLN A 149 -11.94 14.36 -17.45
CA GLN A 149 -11.26 13.12 -17.81
C GLN A 149 -10.21 12.74 -16.80
N LEU A 150 -9.86 11.45 -16.78
CA LEU A 150 -8.69 10.96 -16.06
C LEU A 150 -7.42 11.35 -16.82
N TRP A 151 -6.47 11.92 -16.13
CA TRP A 151 -5.14 12.24 -16.63
C TRP A 151 -4.08 11.62 -15.73
N THR A 152 -2.92 11.32 -16.29
CA THR A 152 -1.76 10.85 -15.52
C THR A 152 -0.54 11.71 -15.78
N LYS A 153 0.31 11.81 -14.76
CA LYS A 153 1.65 12.41 -14.83
C LYS A 153 2.62 11.47 -14.12
N VAL A 154 3.82 11.34 -14.66
CA VAL A 154 4.78 10.32 -14.23
C VAL A 154 6.12 10.94 -13.91
N TRP A 155 6.71 10.54 -12.78
CA TRP A 155 8.14 10.67 -12.50
C TRP A 155 8.85 9.39 -12.88
N ALA A 156 9.85 9.47 -13.75
CA ALA A 156 10.68 8.34 -14.15
C ALA A 156 12.04 8.82 -14.66
N GLY A 157 13.11 8.13 -14.30
CA GLY A 157 14.45 8.45 -14.76
C GLY A 157 14.93 9.84 -14.33
N GLY A 158 14.53 10.28 -13.13
CA GLY A 158 14.93 11.56 -12.56
C GLY A 158 14.23 12.79 -13.14
N ALA A 159 13.09 12.62 -13.83
CA ALA A 159 12.35 13.73 -14.43
C ALA A 159 10.84 13.54 -14.43
N TRP A 160 10.08 14.64 -14.35
CA TRP A 160 8.65 14.65 -14.59
C TRP A 160 8.34 14.61 -16.08
N LEU A 161 7.52 13.64 -16.50
CA LEU A 161 6.97 13.57 -17.86
C LEU A 161 5.74 14.47 -17.97
N GLY A 162 5.31 14.72 -19.23
CA GLY A 162 4.10 15.49 -19.51
C GLY A 162 2.83 14.77 -19.07
N TYR A 163 1.74 15.52 -18.92
CA TYR A 163 0.42 14.93 -18.66
C TYR A 163 -0.08 14.15 -19.88
N VAL A 164 -0.68 12.99 -19.63
CA VAL A 164 -1.27 12.11 -20.64
C VAL A 164 -2.74 11.86 -20.31
N PRO A 165 -3.68 12.14 -21.24
CA PRO A 165 -5.09 11.84 -21.02
C PRO A 165 -5.34 10.34 -21.09
N LEU A 166 -6.15 9.85 -20.16
CA LEU A 166 -6.60 8.46 -20.11
C LEU A 166 -8.11 8.32 -20.39
N GLY A 167 -8.81 9.45 -20.63
CA GLY A 167 -10.23 9.47 -20.95
C GLY A 167 -11.15 9.22 -19.77
N GLY A 168 -12.36 8.72 -20.04
CA GLY A 168 -13.41 8.53 -19.05
C GLY A 168 -14.18 9.83 -18.75
N TYR A 169 -15.16 9.72 -17.83
CA TYR A 169 -15.89 10.86 -17.28
C TYR A 169 -16.00 10.68 -15.77
N LEU A 170 -15.27 11.50 -15.03
CA LEU A 170 -15.10 11.41 -13.58
C LEU A 170 -15.98 12.44 -12.88
N THR A 171 -16.64 12.02 -11.80
CA THR A 171 -17.40 12.89 -10.91
C THR A 171 -16.83 12.96 -9.49
N SER A 172 -15.65 12.33 -9.27
CA SER A 172 -14.88 12.39 -8.03
C SER A 172 -13.38 12.48 -8.34
N ASN A 173 -12.57 12.66 -7.31
CA ASN A 173 -11.14 12.41 -7.38
C ASN A 173 -10.89 10.94 -7.72
N PRO A 174 -9.82 10.61 -8.46
CA PRO A 174 -9.39 9.22 -8.69
C PRO A 174 -8.74 8.62 -7.44
N SER A 175 -8.62 7.30 -7.41
CA SER A 175 -7.77 6.58 -6.47
C SER A 175 -6.96 5.51 -7.21
N VAL A 176 -5.71 5.29 -6.80
CA VAL A 176 -4.81 4.34 -7.44
C VAL A 176 -4.18 3.40 -6.44
N ALA A 177 -4.05 2.14 -6.84
CA ALA A 177 -3.27 1.12 -6.13
C ALA A 177 -2.29 0.43 -7.08
N SER A 178 -1.22 -0.13 -6.52
CA SER A 178 -0.28 -0.98 -7.24
C SER A 178 0.13 -2.16 -6.36
N TRP A 179 0.22 -3.35 -6.94
CA TRP A 179 0.65 -4.56 -6.24
C TRP A 179 1.93 -5.17 -6.82
N ALA A 180 2.48 -4.59 -7.88
CA ALA A 180 3.72 -5.03 -8.50
C ALA A 180 4.29 -3.95 -9.42
N GLU A 181 5.54 -4.12 -9.77
CA GLU A 181 6.17 -3.36 -10.85
C GLU A 181 5.36 -3.45 -12.15
N ASN A 182 5.21 -2.32 -12.83
CA ASN A 182 4.43 -2.20 -14.07
C ASN A 182 2.95 -2.59 -13.95
N ARG A 183 2.40 -2.52 -12.74
CA ARG A 183 0.97 -2.74 -12.51
C ARG A 183 0.34 -1.55 -11.80
N LEU A 184 -0.72 -1.02 -12.39
CA LEU A 184 -1.53 0.06 -11.81
C LEU A 184 -3.00 -0.28 -11.93
N ASP A 185 -3.75 0.03 -10.90
CA ASP A 185 -5.20 -0.13 -10.84
C ASP A 185 -5.83 1.18 -10.38
N VAL A 186 -6.55 1.84 -11.27
CA VAL A 186 -7.16 3.17 -11.04
C VAL A 186 -8.66 3.03 -10.91
N PHE A 187 -9.19 3.67 -9.89
CA PHE A 187 -10.61 3.65 -9.54
C PHE A 187 -11.19 5.06 -9.55
N VAL A 188 -12.38 5.20 -10.11
CA VAL A 188 -13.07 6.48 -10.25
C VAL A 188 -14.56 6.31 -10.05
N LYS A 189 -15.25 7.37 -9.63
CA LYS A 189 -16.71 7.44 -9.70
C LYS A 189 -17.13 8.01 -11.03
N GLY A 190 -17.97 7.29 -11.75
CA GLY A 190 -18.56 7.74 -13.00
C GLY A 190 -19.81 8.63 -12.82
N GLY A 191 -20.37 9.09 -13.93
CA GLY A 191 -21.55 9.96 -13.94
C GLY A 191 -22.85 9.29 -13.43
N ASP A 192 -22.90 7.97 -13.39
CA ASP A 192 -24.00 7.16 -12.83
C ASP A 192 -23.78 6.79 -11.34
N ASN A 193 -22.81 7.43 -10.68
CA ASN A 193 -22.37 7.16 -9.31
C ASN A 193 -21.82 5.75 -9.07
N ALA A 194 -21.54 4.99 -10.12
CA ALA A 194 -20.90 3.69 -9.97
C ALA A 194 -19.38 3.82 -9.87
N LEU A 195 -18.75 2.83 -9.23
CA LEU A 195 -17.32 2.61 -9.24
C LEU A 195 -16.90 2.06 -10.60
N TYR A 196 -15.89 2.67 -11.19
CA TYR A 196 -15.22 2.21 -12.41
C TYR A 196 -13.75 1.94 -12.13
N HIS A 197 -13.23 0.94 -12.81
CA HIS A 197 -11.86 0.48 -12.72
C HIS A 197 -11.19 0.53 -14.09
N ARG A 198 -9.91 0.88 -14.10
CA ARG A 198 -9.03 0.80 -15.27
C ARG A 198 -7.64 0.38 -14.83
N SER A 199 -7.01 -0.54 -15.56
CA SER A 199 -5.70 -1.08 -15.17
C SER A 199 -4.63 -0.92 -16.24
N TRP A 200 -3.38 -0.76 -15.79
CA TRP A 200 -2.16 -0.84 -16.57
C TRP A 200 -1.47 -2.18 -16.30
N ASN A 201 -1.07 -2.90 -17.33
CA ASN A 201 -0.45 -4.23 -17.25
C ASN A 201 1.01 -4.26 -17.70
N GLY A 202 1.68 -3.10 -17.77
CA GLY A 202 3.05 -2.96 -18.27
C GLY A 202 3.15 -2.71 -19.77
N ALA A 203 2.09 -2.98 -20.55
CA ALA A 203 2.08 -2.80 -22.00
C ALA A 203 0.98 -1.82 -22.48
N GLY A 204 -0.14 -1.76 -21.78
CA GLY A 204 -1.25 -0.92 -22.15
C GLY A 204 -2.29 -0.78 -21.05
N TRP A 205 -3.15 0.25 -21.20
CA TRP A 205 -4.31 0.46 -20.35
C TRP A 205 -5.49 -0.39 -20.85
N SER A 206 -6.22 -1.00 -19.90
CA SER A 206 -7.52 -1.61 -20.21
C SER A 206 -8.55 -0.55 -20.57
N GLU A 207 -9.71 -0.96 -21.06
CA GLU A 207 -10.90 -0.10 -21.04
C GLU A 207 -11.42 0.07 -19.59
N PHE A 208 -12.29 1.08 -19.39
CA PHE A 208 -12.97 1.24 -18.09
C PHE A 208 -13.98 0.11 -17.88
N GLU A 209 -13.82 -0.61 -16.78
CA GLU A 209 -14.74 -1.63 -16.31
C GLU A 209 -15.67 -1.04 -15.25
N ARG A 210 -16.98 -1.26 -15.40
CA ARG A 210 -17.98 -0.84 -14.41
C ARG A 210 -18.10 -1.89 -13.32
N LEU A 211 -17.67 -1.58 -12.10
CA LEU A 211 -17.75 -2.49 -10.95
C LEU A 211 -19.09 -2.37 -10.17
N GLY A 212 -19.85 -1.31 -10.41
CA GLY A 212 -21.12 -1.07 -9.70
C GLY A 212 -20.97 -0.18 -8.48
N GLY A 213 -21.75 -0.42 -7.45
CA GLY A 213 -21.83 0.48 -6.29
C GLY A 213 -22.76 1.66 -6.51
N ASN A 214 -22.90 2.51 -5.47
CA ASN A 214 -23.67 3.75 -5.50
C ASN A 214 -22.94 4.76 -4.60
N LEU A 215 -21.86 5.32 -5.12
CA LEU A 215 -20.90 6.13 -4.38
C LEU A 215 -21.45 7.56 -4.18
N GLU A 216 -21.25 8.10 -2.98
CA GLU A 216 -21.41 9.53 -2.73
C GLU A 216 -20.11 10.29 -3.04
N GLY A 217 -18.96 9.81 -2.55
CA GLY A 217 -17.68 10.46 -2.67
C GLY A 217 -16.67 9.75 -3.56
N ALA A 218 -15.40 10.05 -3.34
CA ALA A 218 -14.28 9.41 -4.01
C ALA A 218 -14.02 8.00 -3.45
N PRO A 219 -13.54 7.05 -4.27
CA PRO A 219 -13.01 5.78 -3.77
C PRO A 219 -11.64 5.97 -3.12
N ALA A 220 -11.26 5.01 -2.27
CA ALA A 220 -9.91 4.85 -1.71
C ALA A 220 -9.43 3.42 -1.93
N ALA A 221 -8.36 3.24 -2.67
CA ALA A 221 -7.86 1.93 -3.08
C ALA A 221 -6.48 1.64 -2.49
N VAL A 222 -6.26 0.39 -2.13
CA VAL A 222 -4.96 -0.09 -1.64
C VAL A 222 -4.74 -1.53 -2.08
N SER A 223 -3.48 -1.92 -2.23
CA SER A 223 -3.11 -3.31 -2.43
C SER A 223 -2.44 -3.88 -1.18
N ARG A 224 -2.95 -4.99 -0.66
CA ARG A 224 -2.33 -5.73 0.46
C ARG A 224 -1.25 -6.71 0.02
N GLY A 225 -1.08 -6.89 -1.27
CA GLY A 225 -0.11 -7.81 -1.87
C GLY A 225 -0.48 -8.19 -3.30
N PRO A 226 0.30 -9.04 -3.95
CA PRO A 226 0.07 -9.42 -5.34
C PRO A 226 -1.33 -9.93 -5.59
N ASN A 227 -2.00 -9.35 -6.60
CA ASN A 227 -3.38 -9.67 -7.00
C ASN A 227 -4.45 -9.46 -5.92
N LEU A 228 -4.17 -8.65 -4.87
CA LEU A 228 -5.13 -8.35 -3.82
C LEU A 228 -5.33 -6.84 -3.74
N ILE A 229 -6.53 -6.39 -4.05
CA ILE A 229 -6.88 -4.97 -3.98
C ILE A 229 -8.13 -4.83 -3.11
N ASP A 230 -8.14 -3.82 -2.27
CA ASP A 230 -9.32 -3.38 -1.54
C ASP A 230 -9.64 -1.94 -1.93
N VAL A 231 -10.91 -1.70 -2.22
CA VAL A 231 -11.45 -0.38 -2.56
C VAL A 231 -12.53 -0.03 -1.54
N PHE A 232 -12.34 1.08 -0.86
CA PHE A 232 -13.28 1.62 0.11
C PHE A 232 -13.99 2.82 -0.49
N PHE A 233 -15.27 2.97 -0.17
CA PHE A 233 -16.04 4.13 -0.60
C PHE A 233 -17.20 4.41 0.34
N ARG A 234 -17.59 5.67 0.41
CA ARG A 234 -18.82 6.10 1.08
C ARG A 234 -19.98 5.96 0.11
N GLY A 235 -20.99 5.20 0.52
CA GLY A 235 -22.27 5.11 -0.18
C GLY A 235 -23.15 6.34 0.05
N ARG A 236 -24.20 6.52 -0.78
CA ARG A 236 -25.16 7.61 -0.65
C ARG A 236 -26.02 7.53 0.60
N ASP A 237 -25.98 6.41 1.29
CA ASP A 237 -26.56 6.18 2.62
C ASP A 237 -25.61 6.54 3.76
N ASN A 238 -24.44 7.09 3.43
CA ASN A 238 -23.34 7.40 4.36
C ASN A 238 -22.76 6.19 5.08
N HIS A 239 -22.90 4.98 4.51
CA HIS A 239 -22.19 3.81 4.98
C HIS A 239 -20.82 3.69 4.29
N LEU A 240 -19.87 3.09 5.01
CA LEU A 240 -18.60 2.68 4.47
C LEU A 240 -18.75 1.30 3.83
N TYR A 241 -18.35 1.20 2.58
CA TYR A 241 -18.32 -0.06 1.84
C TYR A 241 -16.91 -0.45 1.50
N GLN A 242 -16.62 -1.75 1.52
CA GLN A 242 -15.39 -2.35 1.04
C GLN A 242 -15.70 -3.29 -0.12
N MET A 243 -15.00 -3.14 -1.24
CA MET A 243 -15.03 -4.07 -2.36
C MET A 243 -13.62 -4.63 -2.55
N SER A 244 -13.48 -5.96 -2.62
CA SER A 244 -12.18 -6.62 -2.70
C SER A 244 -12.03 -7.39 -4.01
N TYR A 245 -10.81 -7.37 -4.57
CA TYR A 245 -10.36 -8.24 -5.65
C TYR A 245 -9.46 -9.33 -5.08
N ASP A 246 -9.77 -10.59 -5.40
CA ASP A 246 -9.11 -11.78 -4.84
C ASP A 246 -8.05 -12.40 -5.78
N GLY A 247 -7.70 -11.71 -6.85
CA GLY A 247 -6.80 -12.19 -7.90
C GLY A 247 -7.53 -12.78 -9.11
N SER A 248 -8.84 -12.96 -9.03
CA SER A 248 -9.66 -13.52 -10.09
C SER A 248 -10.96 -12.73 -10.33
N THR A 249 -11.64 -12.34 -9.28
CA THR A 249 -12.94 -11.68 -9.35
C THR A 249 -13.07 -10.55 -8.32
N TRP A 250 -13.86 -9.54 -8.67
CA TRP A 250 -14.35 -8.54 -7.75
C TRP A 250 -15.47 -9.12 -6.90
N GLN A 251 -15.33 -9.01 -5.58
CA GLN A 251 -16.35 -9.43 -4.63
C GLN A 251 -17.44 -8.36 -4.52
N ARG A 252 -18.62 -8.73 -4.03
CA ARG A 252 -19.66 -7.73 -3.73
C ARG A 252 -19.20 -6.82 -2.60
N PRO A 253 -19.64 -5.55 -2.60
CA PRO A 253 -19.32 -4.64 -1.49
C PRO A 253 -19.86 -5.16 -0.15
N ASP A 254 -18.97 -5.21 0.83
CA ASP A 254 -19.30 -5.45 2.24
C ASP A 254 -19.62 -4.12 2.92
N ASP A 255 -20.69 -4.07 3.68
CA ASP A 255 -21.08 -2.91 4.50
C ASP A 255 -20.34 -2.94 5.85
N LEU A 256 -19.49 -1.95 6.07
CA LEU A 256 -18.69 -1.80 7.29
C LEU A 256 -19.32 -0.83 8.31
N GLY A 257 -20.57 -0.41 8.08
CA GLY A 257 -21.33 0.47 8.94
C GLY A 257 -21.37 1.92 8.48
N GLY A 258 -22.29 2.69 9.06
CA GLY A 258 -22.62 4.05 8.63
C GLY A 258 -22.05 5.16 9.51
N GLY A 259 -22.55 6.38 9.24
CA GLY A 259 -22.16 7.58 9.97
C GLY A 259 -20.90 8.26 9.40
N LEU A 260 -20.64 8.09 8.10
CA LEU A 260 -19.55 8.82 7.43
C LEU A 260 -20.04 10.19 6.97
N HIS A 261 -19.25 11.22 7.29
CA HIS A 261 -19.47 12.59 6.82
C HIS A 261 -18.45 13.00 5.75
N SER A 262 -17.26 12.33 5.74
CA SER A 262 -16.19 12.52 4.77
C SER A 262 -15.91 11.22 4.01
N ASP A 263 -15.12 11.29 2.95
CA ASP A 263 -14.52 10.13 2.32
C ASP A 263 -13.43 9.56 3.23
N VAL A 264 -12.84 8.44 2.85
CA VAL A 264 -11.80 7.77 3.64
C VAL A 264 -10.49 7.70 2.86
N ALA A 265 -9.38 7.68 3.59
CA ALA A 265 -8.08 7.24 3.08
C ALA A 265 -7.78 5.85 3.61
N VAL A 266 -6.93 5.11 2.90
CA VAL A 266 -6.53 3.76 3.28
C VAL A 266 -5.02 3.58 3.13
N SER A 267 -4.42 2.86 4.08
CA SER A 267 -3.03 2.40 4.02
C SER A 267 -2.92 0.94 4.45
N THR A 268 -1.82 0.31 4.11
CA THR A 268 -1.49 -1.04 4.55
C THR A 268 0.03 -1.23 4.60
N TRP A 269 0.51 -2.06 5.53
CA TRP A 269 1.88 -2.58 5.49
C TRP A 269 1.95 -4.09 5.24
N GLY A 270 0.84 -4.71 4.83
CA GLY A 270 0.84 -6.14 4.46
C GLY A 270 -0.52 -6.82 4.51
N LEU A 271 -0.51 -8.12 4.21
CA LEU A 271 -1.70 -8.95 3.97
C LEU A 271 -2.78 -8.90 5.06
N ARG A 272 -2.38 -8.69 6.31
CA ARG A 272 -3.28 -8.76 7.48
C ARG A 272 -3.48 -7.41 8.16
N ARG A 273 -3.22 -6.35 7.44
CA ARG A 273 -3.39 -5.01 7.97
C ARG A 273 -4.08 -4.11 6.96
N LEU A 274 -5.06 -3.36 7.43
CA LEU A 274 -5.63 -2.21 6.76
C LEU A 274 -5.85 -1.12 7.80
N ASP A 275 -5.55 0.09 7.43
CA ASP A 275 -5.74 1.27 8.25
C ASP A 275 -6.55 2.30 7.47
N LEU A 276 -7.69 2.68 8.00
CA LEU A 276 -8.59 3.66 7.44
C LEU A 276 -8.54 4.94 8.25
N PHE A 277 -8.54 6.05 7.54
CA PHE A 277 -8.53 7.39 8.11
C PHE A 277 -9.65 8.22 7.52
N ARG A 278 -10.24 9.09 8.33
CA ARG A 278 -11.26 10.03 7.88
C ARG A 278 -11.22 11.31 8.70
N GLU A 279 -11.82 12.35 8.16
CA GLU A 279 -12.29 13.44 8.98
C GLU A 279 -13.53 12.98 9.75
N GLY A 280 -13.51 13.17 11.05
CA GLY A 280 -14.62 12.89 11.95
C GLY A 280 -15.27 14.16 12.45
N ASP A 281 -16.13 14.00 13.45
CA ASP A 281 -16.79 15.14 14.10
C ASP A 281 -15.76 16.14 14.64
N ASN A 282 -16.10 17.44 14.56
CA ASN A 282 -15.26 18.56 15.01
C ASN A 282 -13.90 18.64 14.30
N ASN A 283 -13.84 18.27 13.02
CA ASN A 283 -12.63 18.34 12.20
C ASN A 283 -11.46 17.50 12.75
N THR A 284 -11.76 16.42 13.47
CA THR A 284 -10.73 15.55 14.04
C THR A 284 -10.34 14.44 13.08
N LEU A 285 -9.07 14.06 13.09
CA LEU A 285 -8.62 12.84 12.41
C LEU A 285 -9.08 11.61 13.20
N GLN A 286 -9.78 10.72 12.52
CA GLN A 286 -10.20 9.43 13.07
C GLN A 286 -9.53 8.28 12.32
N HIS A 287 -9.22 7.23 13.07
CA HIS A 287 -8.55 6.02 12.61
C HIS A 287 -9.36 4.78 12.94
N LYS A 288 -9.32 3.78 12.08
CA LYS A 288 -9.90 2.45 12.25
C LYS A 288 -9.02 1.43 11.56
N SER A 289 -8.74 0.31 12.21
CA SER A 289 -7.83 -0.70 11.64
C SER A 289 -8.44 -2.10 11.57
N TRP A 290 -7.97 -2.88 10.60
CA TRP A 290 -8.24 -4.31 10.45
C TRP A 290 -6.96 -5.12 10.69
N ASN A 291 -7.05 -6.16 11.52
CA ASN A 291 -5.91 -6.96 11.98
C ASN A 291 -5.82 -8.35 11.30
N GLY A 292 -6.48 -8.53 10.17
CA GLY A 292 -6.58 -9.80 9.47
C GLY A 292 -7.77 -10.66 9.91
N ARG A 293 -8.58 -10.21 10.89
CA ARG A 293 -9.77 -10.94 11.41
C ARG A 293 -10.96 -10.03 11.66
N SER A 294 -10.72 -8.88 12.24
CA SER A 294 -11.77 -7.96 12.67
C SER A 294 -11.34 -6.51 12.54
N TRP A 295 -12.30 -5.63 12.34
CA TRP A 295 -12.14 -4.19 12.40
C TRP A 295 -12.22 -3.70 13.85
N THR A 296 -11.37 -2.71 14.20
CA THR A 296 -11.54 -1.92 15.43
C THR A 296 -12.75 -0.98 15.30
N ARG A 297 -13.09 -0.28 16.37
CA ARG A 297 -13.96 0.91 16.27
C ARG A 297 -13.15 2.10 15.77
N TRP A 298 -13.84 3.13 15.27
CA TRP A 298 -13.21 4.43 15.01
C TRP A 298 -12.69 5.02 16.33
N GLU A 299 -11.45 5.50 16.32
CA GLU A 299 -10.83 6.23 17.41
C GLU A 299 -10.39 7.60 16.90
N THR A 300 -10.48 8.62 17.76
CA THR A 300 -9.97 9.96 17.45
C THR A 300 -8.50 10.03 17.81
N ILE A 301 -7.67 10.40 16.84
CA ILE A 301 -6.21 10.54 17.01
C ILE A 301 -5.73 12.00 16.92
N GLY A 302 -6.65 12.94 17.11
CA GLY A 302 -6.38 14.38 17.22
C GLY A 302 -6.48 15.12 15.91
N GLY A 303 -6.07 16.39 15.93
CA GLY A 303 -6.00 17.27 14.76
C GLY A 303 -7.13 18.29 14.67
N ALA A 304 -6.95 19.22 13.75
CA ALA A 304 -7.96 20.14 13.24
C ALA A 304 -7.82 20.13 11.73
N ILE A 305 -8.33 19.07 11.10
CA ILE A 305 -8.20 18.80 9.67
C ILE A 305 -9.45 19.24 8.92
N ASP A 306 -9.26 19.56 7.66
CA ASP A 306 -10.31 19.94 6.72
C ASP A 306 -10.15 19.04 5.49
N ASP A 307 -11.19 18.28 5.11
CA ASP A 307 -11.19 17.32 4.02
C ASP A 307 -10.55 15.94 4.36
N THR A 308 -10.58 15.04 3.40
CA THR A 308 -10.10 13.66 3.50
C THR A 308 -8.57 13.63 3.68
N PRO A 309 -8.02 12.93 4.68
CA PRO A 309 -6.59 12.77 4.81
C PRO A 309 -6.00 11.86 3.71
N ALA A 310 -4.68 11.77 3.66
CA ALA A 310 -3.96 10.75 2.88
C ALA A 310 -3.09 9.91 3.83
N ALA A 311 -2.88 8.64 3.47
CA ALA A 311 -2.06 7.76 4.28
C ALA A 311 -1.22 6.83 3.41
N VAL A 312 0.02 6.58 3.85
CA VAL A 312 0.95 5.64 3.21
C VAL A 312 1.76 4.89 4.27
N SER A 313 2.20 3.70 3.93
CA SER A 313 3.18 2.95 4.71
C SER A 313 4.37 2.60 3.82
N TRP A 314 5.58 2.82 4.31
CA TRP A 314 6.80 2.37 3.67
C TRP A 314 7.47 1.19 4.42
N GLY A 315 6.82 0.66 5.43
CA GLY A 315 7.31 -0.50 6.20
C GLY A 315 6.32 -0.98 7.25
N GLU A 316 6.59 -2.15 7.79
CA GLU A 316 5.78 -2.71 8.88
C GLU A 316 5.82 -1.79 10.10
N ASN A 317 4.65 -1.57 10.71
CA ASN A 317 4.48 -0.70 11.87
C ASN A 317 4.82 0.79 11.64
N ARG A 318 4.82 1.24 10.40
CA ARG A 318 4.94 2.66 10.04
C ARG A 318 3.76 3.07 9.17
N ILE A 319 3.07 4.12 9.57
CA ILE A 319 2.06 4.81 8.76
C ILE A 319 2.34 6.30 8.85
N ASP A 320 2.41 6.93 7.71
CA ASP A 320 2.46 8.39 7.59
C ASP A 320 1.10 8.90 7.12
N VAL A 321 0.56 9.89 7.82
CA VAL A 321 -0.74 10.51 7.52
C VAL A 321 -0.51 11.99 7.22
N LEU A 322 -0.99 12.42 6.09
CA LEU A 322 -1.01 13.81 5.64
C LEU A 322 -2.47 14.32 5.67
N ALA A 323 -2.66 15.55 6.05
CA ALA A 323 -3.97 16.18 6.05
C ALA A 323 -3.88 17.67 5.73
N LEU A 324 -4.93 18.21 5.13
CA LEU A 324 -5.12 19.65 5.06
C LEU A 324 -5.66 20.11 6.43
N GLY A 325 -4.97 21.02 7.07
CA GLY A 325 -5.44 21.65 8.30
C GLY A 325 -6.53 22.68 8.02
N THR A 326 -7.38 22.96 9.00
CA THR A 326 -8.41 24.02 8.92
C THR A 326 -7.83 25.43 8.71
N ASN A 327 -6.51 25.59 8.86
CA ASN A 327 -5.75 26.79 8.57
C ASN A 327 -5.20 26.84 7.12
N GLY A 328 -5.48 25.81 6.29
CA GLY A 328 -4.97 25.69 4.92
C GLY A 328 -3.51 25.25 4.84
N HIS A 329 -2.94 24.73 5.93
CA HIS A 329 -1.60 24.16 5.95
C HIS A 329 -1.63 22.65 5.72
N LEU A 330 -0.60 22.11 5.11
CA LEU A 330 -0.35 20.68 5.06
C LEU A 330 0.21 20.24 6.40
N LEU A 331 -0.43 19.26 7.00
CA LEU A 331 -0.05 18.68 8.28
C LEU A 331 0.42 17.23 8.08
N HIS A 332 1.46 16.85 8.82
CA HIS A 332 1.98 15.49 8.82
C HIS A 332 1.95 14.89 10.22
N LYS A 333 1.66 13.62 10.32
CA LYS A 333 1.67 12.83 11.55
C LYS A 333 2.01 11.40 11.17
N HIS A 334 2.72 10.68 12.06
CA HIS A 334 2.98 9.27 11.79
C HIS A 334 2.76 8.37 13.01
N PHE A 335 2.50 7.11 12.71
CA PHE A 335 2.44 6.01 13.67
C PHE A 335 3.75 5.23 13.62
N CYS A 336 4.29 4.93 14.78
CA CYS A 336 5.53 4.16 14.92
C CYS A 336 5.48 3.26 16.16
N THR A 337 6.30 2.20 16.16
CA THR A 337 6.30 1.17 17.22
C THR A 337 7.65 0.99 17.91
N SER A 338 8.68 1.68 17.44
CA SER A 338 10.01 1.65 18.06
C SER A 338 10.62 3.04 18.09
N GLU A 339 11.54 3.27 19.02
CA GLU A 339 12.28 4.54 19.10
C GLU A 339 13.03 4.85 17.80
N GLU A 340 13.48 3.83 17.06
CA GLU A 340 14.19 4.00 15.77
C GLU A 340 13.26 4.44 14.61
N LEU A 341 11.97 4.15 14.67
CA LEU A 341 10.98 4.52 13.67
C LEU A 341 10.22 5.81 14.04
N CYS A 342 10.40 6.31 15.25
CA CYS A 342 9.74 7.49 15.79
C CYS A 342 10.60 8.78 15.75
N VAL A 343 11.80 8.70 15.18
CA VAL A 343 12.73 9.82 15.04
C VAL A 343 12.62 10.44 13.67
#